data_6148c130248c1bd7e8c1d366ae972f3b
#
_entry.id   6148c130248c1bd7e8c1d366ae972f3b
#
_cell.length_a   1.000
_cell.length_b   1.000
_cell.length_c   1.000
_cell.angle_alpha   90.00
_cell.angle_beta   90.00
_cell.angle_gamma   90.00
#
_symmetry.space_group_name_H-M   'P 1'
#
loop_
_entity.id
_entity.type
_entity.pdbx_description
1 polymer ?
#
loop_
_entity_poly.entity_id
_entity_poly.type
_entity_poly.pdbx_seq_one_letter_code
_entity_poly.pdbx_strand_id
1 'polypeptide(L)'
;YKRQTDIAPRKVIEAFIDAVHELGLPHPPHIHCNNLGHSGNFDTTLESMKTAGDRRLHVAHIQFNSYAGELGKPPKSASKEITDYVNDHQNITCDVGQVMFGKAMFMTADAPLTYLLRGYKKEKWVNADTECESGCGILPFDYQGMIYTHALQWAIGLEIFLLSKDPWRIVLSTDHPNGGSFANYPLVIKLLMDYEFRKVAMKSVNQKAMNSTILGELKREYTLNEICIITRAGPAK
;
A
#
# COMPACT_ATOMS: atom_id res chain seq x y z
N TYR A 1 3.88 22.81 2.45
CA TYR A 1 5.13 22.96 3.23
C TYR A 1 6.21 23.67 2.43
N LYS A 2 6.54 23.21 1.21
CA LYS A 2 7.61 23.82 0.39
C LYS A 2 7.44 25.34 0.16
N ARG A 3 6.20 25.83 0.12
CA ARG A 3 5.91 27.26 -0.08
C ARG A 3 6.12 28.09 1.19
N GLN A 4 6.12 27.48 2.36
CA GLN A 4 6.22 28.18 3.65
C GLN A 4 7.59 28.06 4.29
N THR A 5 8.27 26.93 4.11
CA THR A 5 9.48 26.59 4.85
C THR A 5 10.70 26.27 3.98
N ASP A 6 10.51 26.18 2.65
CA ASP A 6 11.54 25.75 1.68
C ASP A 6 12.13 24.34 1.96
N ILE A 7 11.44 23.55 2.80
CA ILE A 7 11.83 22.18 3.16
C ILE A 7 11.15 21.19 2.20
N ALA A 8 11.96 20.45 1.46
CA ALA A 8 11.45 19.38 0.61
C ALA A 8 11.06 18.14 1.46
N PRO A 9 10.02 17.37 1.07
CA PRO A 9 9.63 16.12 1.76
C PRO A 9 10.80 15.17 1.99
N ARG A 10 11.70 15.03 1.03
CA ARG A 10 12.91 14.23 1.15
C ARG A 10 13.74 14.60 2.38
N LYS A 11 13.96 15.90 2.63
CA LYS A 11 14.72 16.37 3.80
C LYS A 11 14.05 16.01 5.12
N VAL A 12 12.71 15.98 5.14
CA VAL A 12 11.97 15.55 6.32
C VAL A 12 12.19 14.05 6.57
N ILE A 13 12.10 13.22 5.53
CA ILE A 13 12.36 11.78 5.60
C ILE A 13 13.79 11.53 6.06
N GLU A 14 14.77 12.21 5.47
CA GLU A 14 16.19 12.09 5.85
C GLU A 14 16.39 12.40 7.35
N ALA A 15 15.83 13.50 7.83
CA ALA A 15 15.96 13.91 9.23
C ALA A 15 15.35 12.89 10.20
N PHE A 16 14.20 12.28 9.87
CA PHE A 16 13.62 11.22 10.69
C PHE A 16 14.46 9.94 10.68
N ILE A 17 15.00 9.56 9.54
CA ILE A 17 15.86 8.40 9.41
C ILE A 17 17.14 8.61 10.22
N ASP A 18 17.77 9.79 10.10
CA ASP A 18 18.97 10.16 10.84
C ASP A 18 18.72 10.12 12.35
N ALA A 19 17.66 10.78 12.83
CA ALA A 19 17.31 10.80 14.25
C ALA A 19 17.10 9.40 14.83
N VAL A 20 16.35 8.53 14.12
CA VAL A 20 16.14 7.14 14.57
C VAL A 20 17.45 6.35 14.61
N HIS A 21 18.31 6.54 13.61
CA HIS A 21 19.61 5.87 13.53
C HIS A 21 20.57 6.35 14.62
N GLU A 22 20.72 7.66 14.80
CA GLU A 22 21.62 8.26 15.81
C GLU A 22 21.21 7.93 17.23
N LEU A 23 19.90 7.89 17.50
CA LEU A 23 19.36 7.52 18.81
C LEU A 23 19.37 6.01 19.06
N GLY A 24 19.72 5.18 18.07
CA GLY A 24 19.74 3.73 18.19
C GLY A 24 18.37 3.12 18.50
N LEU A 25 17.28 3.73 17.99
CA LEU A 25 15.93 3.25 18.27
C LEU A 25 15.71 1.83 17.70
N PRO A 26 14.96 0.97 18.41
CA PRO A 26 14.77 -0.43 18.00
C PRO A 26 13.98 -0.59 16.71
N HIS A 27 13.06 0.33 16.43
CA HIS A 27 12.21 0.29 15.24
C HIS A 27 12.63 1.32 14.20
N PRO A 28 12.49 1.02 12.89
CA PRO A 28 12.72 1.98 11.83
C PRO A 28 11.68 3.10 11.86
N PRO A 29 11.99 4.27 11.27
CA PRO A 29 10.95 5.26 11.00
C PRO A 29 9.90 4.66 10.07
N HIS A 30 8.63 4.95 10.35
CA HIS A 30 7.48 4.52 9.58
C HIS A 30 6.99 5.69 8.74
N ILE A 31 7.03 5.56 7.43
CA ILE A 31 6.63 6.64 6.53
C ILE A 31 5.46 6.24 5.63
N HIS A 32 4.60 7.21 5.35
CA HIS A 32 3.60 7.16 4.29
C HIS A 32 4.15 7.93 3.10
N CYS A 33 4.30 7.26 1.96
CA CYS A 33 4.86 7.91 0.77
C CYS A 33 3.88 8.91 0.16
N ASN A 34 4.43 9.89 -0.54
CA ASN A 34 3.65 10.92 -1.24
C ASN A 34 2.87 10.34 -2.43
N ASN A 35 1.93 11.15 -2.94
CA ASN A 35 1.14 10.82 -4.15
C ASN A 35 0.30 9.54 -4.00
N LEU A 36 -0.23 9.30 -2.79
CA LEU A 36 -1.10 8.17 -2.48
C LEU A 36 -2.21 8.03 -3.54
N GLY A 37 -2.35 6.85 -4.14
CA GLY A 37 -3.39 6.54 -5.10
C GLY A 37 -3.24 7.14 -6.50
N HIS A 38 -2.21 7.93 -6.77
CA HIS A 38 -2.00 8.53 -8.07
C HIS A 38 -1.26 7.60 -9.05
N SER A 39 -1.69 7.60 -10.33
CA SER A 39 -0.94 6.91 -11.39
C SER A 39 0.48 7.48 -11.49
N GLY A 40 1.49 6.60 -11.60
CA GLY A 40 2.90 6.98 -11.68
C GLY A 40 3.56 7.26 -10.32
N ASN A 41 2.89 7.02 -9.21
CA ASN A 41 3.44 7.30 -7.87
C ASN A 41 4.61 6.37 -7.45
N PHE A 42 4.79 5.24 -8.12
CA PHE A 42 5.87 4.29 -7.80
C PHE A 42 7.26 4.92 -7.91
N ASP A 43 7.48 5.86 -8.84
CA ASP A 43 8.74 6.58 -9.00
C ASP A 43 9.08 7.38 -7.73
N THR A 44 8.11 8.14 -7.20
CA THR A 44 8.30 8.93 -5.97
C THR A 44 8.42 8.05 -4.74
N THR A 45 7.83 6.86 -4.76
CA THR A 45 7.97 5.86 -3.72
C THR A 45 9.38 5.27 -3.71
N LEU A 46 9.92 4.90 -4.86
CA LEU A 46 11.32 4.45 -4.98
C LEU A 46 12.29 5.55 -4.53
N GLU A 47 12.07 6.81 -4.89
CA GLU A 47 12.90 7.92 -4.42
C GLU A 47 12.84 8.08 -2.89
N SER A 48 11.68 7.87 -2.28
CA SER A 48 11.54 7.87 -0.82
C SER A 48 12.33 6.73 -0.17
N MET A 49 12.27 5.53 -0.73
CA MET A 49 13.04 4.38 -0.25
C MET A 49 14.55 4.59 -0.39
N LYS A 50 15.00 5.12 -1.53
CA LYS A 50 16.43 5.45 -1.78
C LYS A 50 17.00 6.45 -0.78
N THR A 51 16.15 7.29 -0.18
CA THR A 51 16.57 8.24 0.85
C THR A 51 17.12 7.56 2.10
N ALA A 52 16.73 6.32 2.36
CA ALA A 52 17.23 5.56 3.51
C ALA A 52 18.71 5.20 3.39
N GLY A 53 19.26 5.06 2.18
CA GLY A 53 20.60 4.49 1.99
C GLY A 53 20.66 3.11 2.65
N ASP A 54 21.64 2.90 3.54
CA ASP A 54 21.81 1.65 4.28
C ASP A 54 21.03 1.61 5.62
N ARG A 55 20.34 2.72 5.98
CA ARG A 55 19.58 2.84 7.22
C ARG A 55 18.21 2.19 7.10
N ARG A 56 17.66 1.72 8.21
CA ARG A 56 16.36 1.05 8.23
C ARG A 56 15.22 2.01 7.94
N LEU A 57 14.24 1.55 7.15
CA LEU A 57 13.03 2.27 6.82
C LEU A 57 11.86 1.30 6.72
N HIS A 58 10.70 1.68 7.26
CA HIS A 58 9.43 1.00 7.04
C HIS A 58 8.49 1.87 6.20
N VAL A 59 7.95 1.31 5.13
CA VAL A 59 7.01 1.99 4.23
C VAL A 59 5.61 1.43 4.42
N ALA A 60 4.69 2.31 4.81
CA ALA A 60 3.31 1.95 5.09
C ALA A 60 2.51 1.66 3.81
N HIS A 61 1.56 0.72 3.92
CA HIS A 61 0.51 0.40 2.94
C HIS A 61 0.99 0.57 1.48
N ILE A 62 2.12 -0.06 1.17
CA ILE A 62 2.89 0.13 -0.07
C ILE A 62 2.06 -0.10 -1.35
N GLN A 63 0.99 -0.89 -1.27
CA GLN A 63 0.08 -1.15 -2.38
C GLN A 63 -0.50 0.15 -2.95
N PHE A 64 -0.87 1.13 -2.10
CA PHE A 64 -1.41 2.41 -2.56
C PHE A 64 -0.38 3.32 -3.23
N ASN A 65 0.89 2.94 -3.19
CA ASN A 65 2.03 3.65 -3.74
C ASN A 65 2.77 2.87 -4.84
N SER A 66 2.15 1.80 -5.37
CA SER A 66 2.74 0.89 -6.37
C SER A 66 2.03 0.98 -7.72
N TYR A 67 1.74 2.19 -8.19
CA TYR A 67 1.05 2.43 -9.45
C TYR A 67 1.99 3.02 -10.49
N ALA A 68 2.05 2.36 -11.65
CA ALA A 68 2.63 2.90 -12.89
C ALA A 68 1.55 3.66 -13.69
N GLY A 69 1.99 4.37 -14.72
CA GLY A 69 1.12 5.10 -15.64
C GLY A 69 1.30 6.61 -15.52
N GLU A 70 0.56 7.35 -16.33
CA GLU A 70 0.59 8.79 -16.37
C GLU A 70 -0.51 9.38 -15.50
N LEU A 71 -0.22 10.52 -14.86
CA LEU A 71 -1.19 11.25 -14.05
C LEU A 71 -2.46 11.57 -14.88
N GLY A 72 -3.61 11.26 -14.32
CA GLY A 72 -4.92 11.46 -14.97
C GLY A 72 -5.34 10.34 -15.92
N LYS A 73 -4.49 9.33 -16.14
CA LYS A 73 -4.84 8.10 -16.87
C LYS A 73 -5.05 6.93 -15.89
N PRO A 74 -5.77 5.87 -16.32
CA PRO A 74 -5.92 4.67 -15.50
C PRO A 74 -4.54 4.11 -15.11
N PRO A 75 -4.33 3.76 -13.83
CA PRO A 75 -3.08 3.20 -13.36
C PRO A 75 -2.82 1.80 -13.93
N LYS A 76 -1.56 1.37 -13.86
CA LYS A 76 -1.11 0.00 -14.09
C LYS A 76 -0.36 -0.48 -12.86
N SER A 77 -0.12 -1.78 -12.75
CA SER A 77 0.72 -2.31 -11.67
C SER A 77 2.19 -1.91 -11.86
N ALA A 78 2.81 -1.48 -10.75
CA ALA A 78 4.25 -1.34 -10.57
C ALA A 78 4.72 -2.18 -9.37
N SER A 79 3.96 -3.22 -9.03
CA SER A 79 4.27 -4.12 -7.91
C SER A 79 5.64 -4.77 -8.06
N LYS A 80 6.00 -5.11 -9.29
CA LYS A 80 7.29 -5.75 -9.59
C LYS A 80 8.46 -4.82 -9.29
N GLU A 81 8.43 -3.60 -9.79
CA GLU A 81 9.48 -2.59 -9.60
C GLU A 81 9.69 -2.29 -8.12
N ILE A 82 8.60 -2.11 -7.39
CA ILE A 82 8.63 -1.87 -5.94
C ILE A 82 9.17 -3.09 -5.19
N THR A 83 8.67 -4.28 -5.50
CA THR A 83 9.07 -5.50 -4.79
C THR A 83 10.50 -5.90 -5.12
N ASP A 84 10.96 -5.71 -6.35
CA ASP A 84 12.36 -5.93 -6.72
C ASP A 84 13.27 -5.04 -5.87
N TYR A 85 12.94 -3.74 -5.72
CA TYR A 85 13.71 -2.84 -4.86
C TYR A 85 13.74 -3.33 -3.40
N VAL A 86 12.61 -3.72 -2.84
CA VAL A 86 12.55 -4.27 -1.47
C VAL A 86 13.35 -5.57 -1.36
N ASN A 87 13.29 -6.45 -2.35
CA ASN A 87 14.05 -7.70 -2.38
C ASN A 87 15.57 -7.48 -2.37
N ASP A 88 16.04 -6.42 -3.03
CA ASP A 88 17.46 -6.11 -3.16
C ASP A 88 18.02 -5.29 -1.98
N HIS A 89 17.15 -4.68 -1.14
CA HIS A 89 17.54 -3.79 -0.04
C HIS A 89 17.02 -4.31 1.30
N GLN A 90 17.87 -5.00 2.05
CA GLN A 90 17.50 -5.68 3.32
C GLN A 90 17.11 -4.73 4.46
N ASN A 91 17.43 -3.46 4.36
CA ASN A 91 17.08 -2.42 5.32
C ASN A 91 15.68 -1.84 5.13
N ILE A 92 14.98 -2.21 4.05
CA ILE A 92 13.62 -1.77 3.74
C ILE A 92 12.62 -2.84 4.14
N THR A 93 11.61 -2.44 4.92
CA THR A 93 10.42 -3.25 5.22
C THR A 93 9.17 -2.51 4.81
N CYS A 94 8.07 -3.21 4.55
CA CYS A 94 6.79 -2.56 4.26
C CYS A 94 5.61 -3.41 4.73
N ASP A 95 4.52 -2.76 5.06
CA ASP A 95 3.22 -3.40 5.12
C ASP A 95 2.46 -3.16 3.81
N VAL A 96 1.57 -4.09 3.47
CA VAL A 96 0.99 -4.07 2.12
C VAL A 96 -0.22 -3.15 2.00
N GLY A 97 -1.07 -3.06 3.02
CA GLY A 97 -2.33 -2.31 2.91
C GLY A 97 -3.30 -2.97 1.92
N GLN A 98 -3.43 -4.31 1.99
CA GLN A 98 -4.19 -5.11 1.02
C GLN A 98 -5.63 -4.63 0.88
N VAL A 99 -5.99 -4.18 -0.32
CA VAL A 99 -7.38 -3.86 -0.66
C VAL A 99 -8.21 -5.14 -0.76
N MET A 100 -9.38 -5.12 -0.10
CA MET A 100 -10.36 -6.20 -0.14
C MET A 100 -11.72 -5.66 -0.58
N PHE A 101 -12.46 -6.45 -1.35
CA PHE A 101 -13.78 -6.03 -1.82
C PHE A 101 -14.79 -5.98 -0.68
N GLY A 102 -15.68 -4.99 -0.75
CA GLY A 102 -16.68 -4.69 0.25
C GLY A 102 -16.51 -3.31 0.88
N LYS A 103 -17.22 -3.09 1.98
CA LYS A 103 -17.25 -1.81 2.68
C LYS A 103 -15.92 -1.51 3.35
N ALA A 104 -15.45 -0.29 3.14
CA ALA A 104 -14.26 0.30 3.72
C ALA A 104 -14.56 1.74 4.14
N MET A 105 -13.59 2.39 4.76
CA MET A 105 -13.69 3.78 5.16
C MET A 105 -12.34 4.45 4.91
N PHE A 106 -12.32 5.42 4.03
CA PHE A 106 -11.12 6.23 3.85
C PHE A 106 -10.97 7.21 4.99
N MET A 107 -9.87 7.08 5.71
CA MET A 107 -9.44 7.97 6.78
C MET A 107 -8.00 8.35 6.46
N THR A 108 -7.81 9.55 5.94
CA THR A 108 -6.47 10.01 5.57
C THR A 108 -6.31 11.49 5.88
N ALA A 109 -5.11 11.89 6.21
CA ALA A 109 -4.73 13.30 6.33
C ALA A 109 -4.65 14.03 4.98
N ASP A 110 -4.90 13.34 3.87
CA ASP A 110 -4.99 13.93 2.53
C ASP A 110 -6.45 14.36 2.23
N ALA A 111 -6.87 15.47 2.81
CA ALA A 111 -8.20 16.03 2.59
C ALA A 111 -8.49 16.36 1.11
N PRO A 112 -7.55 16.88 0.30
CA PRO A 112 -7.77 17.04 -1.14
C PRO A 112 -8.11 15.75 -1.86
N LEU A 113 -7.42 14.64 -1.55
CA LEU A 113 -7.72 13.34 -2.14
C LEU A 113 -9.11 12.83 -1.72
N THR A 114 -9.43 12.87 -0.43
CA THR A 114 -10.76 12.45 0.06
C THR A 114 -11.88 13.29 -0.50
N TYR A 115 -11.66 14.59 -0.66
CA TYR A 115 -12.63 15.49 -1.30
C TYR A 115 -12.88 15.14 -2.76
N LEU A 116 -11.84 14.83 -3.53
CA LEU A 116 -11.95 14.37 -4.91
C LEU A 116 -12.71 13.03 -4.99
N LEU A 117 -12.37 12.07 -4.17
CA LEU A 117 -13.04 10.77 -4.11
C LEU A 117 -14.53 10.90 -3.77
N ARG A 118 -14.87 11.79 -2.85
CA ARG A 118 -16.25 12.13 -2.54
C ARG A 118 -17.00 12.63 -3.77
N GLY A 119 -16.37 13.50 -4.58
CA GLY A 119 -16.96 14.03 -5.81
C GLY A 119 -17.33 12.93 -6.81
N TYR A 120 -16.47 11.93 -6.99
CA TYR A 120 -16.73 10.78 -7.85
C TYR A 120 -17.88 9.90 -7.33
N LYS A 121 -17.96 9.71 -6.04
CA LYS A 121 -19.01 8.89 -5.39
C LYS A 121 -20.32 9.63 -5.19
N LYS A 122 -20.35 10.97 -5.33
CA LYS A 122 -21.50 11.83 -5.03
C LYS A 122 -22.02 11.66 -3.59
N GLU A 123 -21.14 11.35 -2.67
CA GLU A 123 -21.46 11.17 -1.25
C GLU A 123 -21.20 12.44 -0.45
N LYS A 124 -21.83 12.54 0.72
CA LYS A 124 -21.56 13.64 1.64
C LYS A 124 -20.14 13.48 2.18
N TRP A 125 -19.33 14.50 2.00
CA TRP A 125 -18.02 14.56 2.66
C TRP A 125 -18.20 14.89 4.13
N VAL A 126 -17.63 14.04 4.96
CA VAL A 126 -17.57 14.26 6.40
C VAL A 126 -16.12 14.54 6.74
N ASN A 127 -15.87 15.76 7.20
CA ASN A 127 -14.57 16.14 7.76
C ASN A 127 -14.81 16.52 9.22
N ALA A 128 -14.10 15.91 10.16
CA ALA A 128 -14.23 16.26 11.55
C ALA A 128 -13.66 17.66 11.78
N ASP A 129 -14.37 18.50 12.52
CA ASP A 129 -13.98 19.88 12.78
C ASP A 129 -12.60 19.99 13.42
N THR A 130 -12.26 19.05 14.26
CA THR A 130 -10.97 18.96 14.92
C THR A 130 -9.80 18.74 13.95
N GLU A 131 -10.10 18.34 12.75
CA GLU A 131 -9.10 17.95 11.74
C GLU A 131 -8.95 19.00 10.65
N CYS A 132 -9.65 20.11 10.77
CA CYS A 132 -9.56 21.20 9.82
C CYS A 132 -8.12 21.69 9.62
N GLU A 133 -7.32 21.71 10.66
CA GLU A 133 -5.91 22.10 10.59
C GLU A 133 -5.01 21.03 9.96
N SER A 134 -5.31 19.74 10.21
CA SER A 134 -4.59 18.61 9.64
C SER A 134 -5.08 18.22 8.25
N GLY A 135 -6.28 18.64 7.86
CA GLY A 135 -6.91 18.31 6.59
C GLY A 135 -7.39 16.85 6.52
N CYS A 136 -7.65 16.21 7.64
CA CYS A 136 -8.15 14.83 7.69
C CYS A 136 -9.64 14.76 7.31
N GLY A 137 -10.02 13.75 6.54
CA GLY A 137 -11.39 13.48 6.14
C GLY A 137 -11.78 12.03 6.35
N ILE A 138 -13.09 11.78 6.50
CA ILE A 138 -13.67 10.45 6.59
C ILE A 138 -14.64 10.27 5.42
N LEU A 139 -14.42 9.25 4.60
CA LEU A 139 -15.24 8.94 3.44
C LEU A 139 -15.62 7.46 3.44
N PRO A 140 -16.91 7.11 3.59
CA PRO A 140 -17.38 5.75 3.34
C PRO A 140 -17.05 5.33 1.91
N PHE A 141 -16.53 4.13 1.75
CA PHE A 141 -16.10 3.59 0.48
C PHE A 141 -16.53 2.14 0.31
N ASP A 142 -16.71 1.71 -0.94
CA ASP A 142 -17.08 0.34 -1.24
C ASP A 142 -16.23 -0.16 -2.40
N TYR A 143 -15.30 -1.07 -2.11
CA TYR A 143 -14.47 -1.68 -3.12
C TYR A 143 -15.26 -2.75 -3.89
N GLN A 144 -15.35 -2.62 -5.20
CA GLN A 144 -16.11 -3.49 -6.08
C GLN A 144 -15.20 -4.16 -7.11
N GLY A 145 -15.22 -5.48 -7.16
CA GLY A 145 -14.32 -6.25 -8.03
C GLY A 145 -14.49 -5.99 -9.53
N MET A 146 -15.65 -5.49 -9.97
CA MET A 146 -15.88 -5.15 -11.38
C MET A 146 -15.36 -3.76 -11.78
N ILE A 147 -14.98 -2.91 -10.81
CA ILE A 147 -14.37 -1.61 -11.09
C ILE A 147 -12.87 -1.81 -11.35
N TYR A 148 -12.38 -1.29 -12.47
CA TYR A 148 -11.00 -1.46 -12.92
C TYR A 148 -9.96 -1.12 -11.85
N THR A 149 -10.05 0.08 -11.27
CA THR A 149 -9.09 0.56 -10.27
C THR A 149 -9.11 -0.28 -9.00
N HIS A 150 -10.28 -0.71 -8.55
CA HIS A 150 -10.42 -1.53 -7.34
C HIS A 150 -9.85 -2.94 -7.55
N ALA A 151 -10.13 -3.55 -8.71
CA ALA A 151 -9.57 -4.85 -9.07
C ALA A 151 -8.04 -4.79 -9.23
N LEU A 152 -7.53 -3.70 -9.82
CA LEU A 152 -6.10 -3.45 -9.94
C LEU A 152 -5.44 -3.33 -8.56
N GLN A 153 -6.03 -2.54 -7.66
CA GLN A 153 -5.53 -2.36 -6.29
C GLN A 153 -5.48 -3.69 -5.52
N TRP A 154 -6.55 -4.48 -5.62
CA TRP A 154 -6.59 -5.83 -5.04
C TRP A 154 -5.47 -6.72 -5.60
N ALA A 155 -5.24 -6.69 -6.90
CA ALA A 155 -4.20 -7.51 -7.53
C ALA A 155 -2.79 -7.05 -7.15
N ILE A 156 -2.51 -5.75 -7.13
CA ILE A 156 -1.20 -5.20 -6.77
C ILE A 156 -0.78 -5.65 -5.37
N GLY A 157 -1.68 -5.61 -4.39
CA GLY A 157 -1.35 -6.08 -3.05
C GLY A 157 -0.96 -7.57 -3.02
N LEU A 158 -1.70 -8.42 -3.72
CA LEU A 158 -1.36 -9.85 -3.85
C LEU A 158 -0.05 -10.07 -4.60
N GLU A 159 0.22 -9.28 -5.65
CA GLU A 159 1.49 -9.35 -6.37
C GLU A 159 2.68 -9.04 -5.47
N ILE A 160 2.58 -8.00 -4.64
CA ILE A 160 3.64 -7.61 -3.70
C ILE A 160 3.97 -8.76 -2.74
N PHE A 161 2.94 -9.41 -2.17
CA PHE A 161 3.17 -10.60 -1.35
C PHE A 161 3.86 -11.72 -2.14
N LEU A 162 3.33 -12.06 -3.30
CA LEU A 162 3.79 -13.22 -4.07
C LEU A 162 5.17 -13.02 -4.71
N LEU A 163 5.58 -11.79 -4.98
CA LEU A 163 6.89 -11.43 -5.51
C LEU A 163 7.95 -11.27 -4.42
N SER A 164 7.55 -11.03 -3.18
CA SER A 164 8.49 -10.87 -2.07
C SER A 164 9.23 -12.19 -1.79
N LYS A 165 10.57 -12.13 -1.79
CA LYS A 165 11.43 -13.30 -1.53
C LYS A 165 11.61 -13.58 -0.04
N ASP A 166 11.52 -12.55 0.79
CA ASP A 166 11.73 -12.62 2.23
C ASP A 166 10.47 -12.20 3.00
N PRO A 167 9.74 -13.16 3.62
CA PRO A 167 8.52 -12.84 4.36
C PRO A 167 8.74 -11.96 5.60
N TRP A 168 9.98 -11.85 6.09
CA TRP A 168 10.31 -10.99 7.23
C TRP A 168 10.26 -9.49 6.91
N ARG A 169 10.18 -9.13 5.65
CA ARG A 169 10.19 -7.74 5.20
C ARG A 169 8.88 -7.23 4.67
N ILE A 170 7.90 -8.11 4.53
CA ILE A 170 6.54 -7.79 4.09
C ILE A 170 5.57 -8.13 5.20
N VAL A 171 4.77 -7.17 5.63
CA VAL A 171 3.77 -7.34 6.70
C VAL A 171 2.37 -7.35 6.10
N LEU A 172 1.54 -8.29 6.57
CA LEU A 172 0.14 -8.34 6.20
C LEU A 172 -0.63 -7.24 6.95
N SER A 173 -1.16 -6.30 6.19
CA SER A 173 -2.10 -5.29 6.66
C SER A 173 -3.20 -5.09 5.62
N THR A 174 -4.32 -4.52 6.02
CA THR A 174 -5.37 -4.01 5.13
C THR A 174 -5.46 -2.49 5.22
N ASP A 175 -4.50 -1.87 5.89
CA ASP A 175 -4.58 -0.44 6.23
C ASP A 175 -5.96 -0.09 6.81
N HIS A 176 -6.40 -0.92 7.77
CA HIS A 176 -7.74 -0.81 8.33
C HIS A 176 -8.05 0.59 8.86
N PRO A 177 -9.14 1.24 8.43
CA PRO A 177 -10.21 0.71 7.57
C PRO A 177 -10.08 1.05 6.06
N ASN A 178 -8.97 1.64 5.59
CA ASN A 178 -8.85 2.23 4.25
C ASN A 178 -8.86 1.18 3.12
N GLY A 179 -8.08 0.12 3.21
CA GLY A 179 -8.05 -0.95 2.20
C GLY A 179 -9.09 -2.05 2.45
N GLY A 180 -9.59 -2.14 3.68
CA GLY A 180 -10.60 -3.12 4.07
C GLY A 180 -10.57 -3.42 5.56
N SER A 181 -11.58 -4.14 6.03
CA SER A 181 -11.64 -4.60 7.42
C SER A 181 -10.55 -5.63 7.72
N PHE A 182 -9.96 -5.59 8.92
CA PHE A 182 -9.09 -6.66 9.42
C PHE A 182 -9.81 -8.02 9.49
N ALA A 183 -11.14 -8.05 9.54
CA ALA A 183 -11.93 -9.27 9.42
C ALA A 183 -11.72 -10.01 8.09
N ASN A 184 -11.13 -9.36 7.09
CA ASN A 184 -10.76 -9.96 5.81
C ASN A 184 -9.42 -10.74 5.86
N TYR A 185 -8.65 -10.68 6.94
CA TYR A 185 -7.36 -11.39 7.04
C TYR A 185 -7.46 -12.88 6.69
N PRO A 186 -8.45 -13.65 7.17
CA PRO A 186 -8.58 -15.05 6.76
C PRO A 186 -8.72 -15.24 5.25
N LEU A 187 -9.42 -14.32 4.57
CA LEU A 187 -9.59 -14.36 3.13
C LEU A 187 -8.29 -14.00 2.39
N VAL A 188 -7.55 -13.01 2.86
CA VAL A 188 -6.22 -12.67 2.32
C VAL A 188 -5.28 -13.88 2.46
N ILE A 189 -5.24 -14.49 3.64
CA ILE A 189 -4.43 -15.69 3.90
C ILE A 189 -4.80 -16.82 2.93
N LYS A 190 -6.09 -17.06 2.72
CA LYS A 190 -6.55 -18.06 1.77
C LYS A 190 -6.10 -17.73 0.34
N LEU A 191 -6.19 -16.47 -0.09
CA LEU A 191 -5.70 -16.05 -1.40
C LEU A 191 -4.18 -16.25 -1.57
N LEU A 192 -3.41 -16.15 -0.50
CA LEU A 192 -1.96 -16.38 -0.52
C LEU A 192 -1.59 -17.85 -0.49
N MET A 193 -2.34 -18.69 0.22
CA MET A 193 -2.02 -20.11 0.44
C MET A 193 -2.67 -21.08 -0.57
N ASP A 194 -3.66 -20.64 -1.35
CA ASP A 194 -4.45 -21.48 -2.25
C ASP A 194 -4.48 -20.86 -3.65
N TYR A 195 -3.63 -21.37 -4.54
CA TYR A 195 -3.54 -20.87 -5.91
C TYR A 195 -4.82 -21.11 -6.71
N GLU A 196 -5.48 -22.24 -6.56
CA GLU A 196 -6.71 -22.53 -7.30
C GLU A 196 -7.86 -21.62 -6.82
N PHE A 197 -7.94 -21.36 -5.52
CA PHE A 197 -8.90 -20.39 -4.98
C PHE A 197 -8.61 -18.97 -5.54
N ARG A 198 -7.36 -18.53 -5.52
CA ARG A 198 -6.95 -17.23 -6.10
C ARG A 198 -7.28 -17.14 -7.58
N LYS A 199 -7.05 -18.21 -8.34
CA LYS A 199 -7.38 -18.28 -9.77
C LYS A 199 -8.89 -18.16 -10.05
N VAL A 200 -9.73 -18.74 -9.20
CA VAL A 200 -11.19 -18.54 -9.28
C VAL A 200 -11.56 -17.09 -8.96
N ALA A 201 -10.97 -16.50 -7.91
CA ALA A 201 -11.20 -15.11 -7.55
C ALA A 201 -10.81 -14.14 -8.68
N MET A 202 -9.67 -14.36 -9.35
CA MET A 202 -9.23 -13.55 -10.50
C MET A 202 -10.23 -13.55 -11.67
N LYS A 203 -10.95 -14.65 -11.87
CA LYS A 203 -11.97 -14.74 -12.94
C LYS A 203 -13.24 -13.94 -12.62
N SER A 204 -13.49 -13.64 -11.36
CA SER A 204 -14.70 -12.94 -10.88
C SER A 204 -14.57 -11.42 -10.83
N VAL A 205 -13.40 -10.88 -11.20
CA VAL A 205 -13.12 -9.44 -11.15
C VAL A 205 -12.91 -8.83 -12.54
N ASN A 206 -12.67 -7.54 -12.61
CA ASN A 206 -12.49 -6.82 -13.88
C ASN A 206 -11.30 -7.38 -14.67
N GLN A 207 -11.56 -7.99 -15.82
CA GLN A 207 -10.53 -8.68 -16.62
C GLN A 207 -9.54 -7.70 -17.29
N LYS A 208 -9.94 -6.44 -17.57
CA LYS A 208 -8.99 -5.43 -18.08
C LYS A 208 -7.95 -5.08 -17.01
N ALA A 209 -8.36 -5.05 -15.75
CA ALA A 209 -7.43 -4.87 -14.65
C ALA A 209 -6.47 -6.05 -14.53
N MET A 210 -6.97 -7.28 -14.58
CA MET A 210 -6.14 -8.49 -14.54
C MET A 210 -5.10 -8.53 -15.66
N ASN A 211 -5.48 -8.11 -16.86
CA ASN A 211 -4.57 -8.03 -18.01
C ASN A 211 -3.49 -6.92 -17.87
N SER A 212 -3.64 -6.03 -16.89
CA SER A 212 -2.67 -4.97 -16.55
C SER A 212 -1.78 -5.34 -15.36
N THR A 213 -1.81 -6.59 -14.94
CA THR A 213 -1.08 -7.17 -13.81
C THR A 213 -0.39 -8.47 -14.23
N ILE A 214 0.56 -8.93 -13.42
CA ILE A 214 1.21 -10.23 -13.61
C ILE A 214 0.69 -11.30 -12.65
N LEU A 215 -0.37 -10.99 -11.87
CA LEU A 215 -0.92 -11.87 -10.84
C LEU A 215 -1.27 -13.26 -11.39
N GLY A 216 -1.76 -13.33 -12.64
CA GLY A 216 -2.10 -14.59 -13.30
C GLY A 216 -0.92 -15.52 -13.57
N GLU A 217 0.30 -14.99 -13.60
CA GLU A 217 1.53 -15.74 -13.83
C GLU A 217 2.12 -16.28 -12.51
N LEU A 218 1.73 -15.70 -11.37
CA LEU A 218 2.29 -15.99 -10.05
C LEU A 218 1.61 -17.21 -9.42
N LYS A 219 2.28 -18.37 -9.51
CA LYS A 219 1.79 -19.65 -8.96
C LYS A 219 2.25 -19.93 -7.53
N ARG A 220 3.07 -19.05 -6.95
CA ARG A 220 3.56 -19.20 -5.58
C ARG A 220 2.39 -19.30 -4.60
N GLU A 221 2.56 -20.16 -3.61
CA GLU A 221 1.71 -20.25 -2.43
C GLU A 221 2.54 -20.02 -1.18
N TYR A 222 1.95 -19.35 -0.21
CA TYR A 222 2.55 -19.16 1.10
C TYR A 222 2.38 -20.41 1.94
N THR A 223 3.42 -20.79 2.65
CA THR A 223 3.35 -21.81 3.70
C THR A 223 2.75 -21.23 4.98
N LEU A 224 2.25 -22.09 5.87
CA LEU A 224 1.76 -21.64 7.17
C LEU A 224 2.84 -20.90 7.97
N ASN A 225 4.10 -21.33 7.86
CA ASN A 225 5.23 -20.64 8.50
C ASN A 225 5.40 -19.22 7.99
N GLU A 226 5.36 -19.01 6.68
CA GLU A 226 5.44 -17.67 6.09
C GLU A 226 4.24 -16.80 6.50
N ILE A 227 3.04 -17.38 6.59
CA ILE A 227 1.86 -16.67 7.11
C ILE A 227 2.08 -16.21 8.56
N CYS A 228 2.61 -17.08 9.42
CA CYS A 228 2.95 -16.71 10.80
C CYS A 228 3.98 -15.57 10.85
N ILE A 229 4.92 -15.55 9.91
CA ILE A 229 5.93 -14.48 9.82
C ILE A 229 5.25 -13.17 9.42
N ILE A 230 4.54 -13.12 8.29
CA ILE A 230 3.98 -11.85 7.77
C ILE A 230 2.86 -11.28 8.63
N THR A 231 2.19 -12.09 9.45
CA THR A 231 1.07 -11.67 10.30
C THR A 231 1.45 -11.39 11.74
N ARG A 232 2.53 -11.96 12.25
CA ARG A 232 2.87 -11.90 13.67
C ARG A 232 4.35 -11.70 13.96
N ALA A 233 5.19 -12.63 13.51
CA ALA A 233 6.60 -12.63 13.89
C ALA A 233 7.38 -11.46 13.25
N GLY A 234 7.12 -11.16 11.99
CA GLY A 234 7.71 -10.02 11.28
C GLY A 234 7.34 -8.68 11.91
N PRO A 235 6.03 -8.40 12.11
CA PRO A 235 5.60 -7.16 12.79
C PRO A 235 6.12 -6.99 14.22
N ALA A 236 6.42 -8.10 14.91
CA ALA A 236 6.93 -8.07 16.29
C ALA A 236 8.45 -7.90 16.39
N LYS A 237 9.18 -7.99 15.29
CA LYS A 237 10.65 -7.88 15.24
C LYS A 237 11.09 -6.42 15.06
#